data_52fc10e87395c886011807478b6547ed
#
_entry.id   52fc10e87395c886011807478b6547ed
#
_cell.length_a   1.000
_cell.length_b   1.000
_cell.length_c   1.000
_cell.angle_alpha   90.00
_cell.angle_beta   90.00
_cell.angle_gamma   90.00
#
_symmetry.space_group_name_H-M   'P 1'
#
loop_
_entity.id
_entity.type
_entity.pdbx_description
1 polymer ?
#
loop_
_entity_poly.entity_id
_entity_poly.type
_entity_poly.pdbx_seq_one_letter_code
_entity_poly.pdbx_strand_id
1 'polypeptide(L)'
;VKSTANSIGYVELSFAEDAGLSSAAIDNGNGPIEATSDTAAITISSATVKGTGNNLPLDIDRAATKGYPIVLVTYEITCEKGLSGTDLDVTKSFLTYTASADGQAVLKANGYVPISGDLLTKVQTAVAAIG
;
A
#
# COMPACT_ATOMS: atom_id res chain seq x y z
N VAL A 1 17.99 -2.28 16.03
CA VAL A 1 18.66 -1.08 15.53
C VAL A 1 18.80 -0.07 16.66
N LYS A 2 17.70 0.38 17.27
CA LYS A 2 17.73 1.41 18.32
C LYS A 2 18.64 1.09 19.52
N SER A 3 18.75 -0.19 19.90
CA SER A 3 19.55 -0.67 21.04
C SER A 3 20.92 -1.23 20.66
N THR A 4 21.25 -1.28 19.36
CA THR A 4 22.48 -1.90 18.86
C THR A 4 23.18 -0.97 17.90
N ALA A 5 24.35 -0.49 18.29
CA ALA A 5 25.15 0.38 17.44
C ALA A 5 25.62 -0.35 16.16
N ASN A 6 25.80 0.40 15.08
CA ASN A 6 26.24 -0.12 13.78
C ASN A 6 25.37 -1.25 13.20
N SER A 7 24.07 -1.21 13.50
CA SER A 7 23.11 -2.18 12.97
C SER A 7 22.21 -1.55 11.91
N ILE A 8 21.73 -2.38 10.99
CA ILE A 8 20.73 -2.04 10.00
C ILE A 8 19.51 -2.93 10.22
N GLY A 9 18.34 -2.41 9.98
CA GLY A 9 17.07 -3.11 10.08
C GLY A 9 16.15 -2.80 8.93
N TYR A 10 15.05 -3.50 8.90
CA TYR A 10 13.98 -3.35 7.93
C TYR A 10 12.65 -3.29 8.69
N VAL A 11 11.89 -2.24 8.47
CA VAL A 11 10.62 -1.97 9.16
C VAL A 11 9.81 -0.96 8.35
N GLU A 12 8.51 -0.89 8.57
CA GLU A 12 7.68 0.17 8.00
C GLU A 12 8.16 1.56 8.43
N LEU A 13 8.00 2.54 7.54
CA LEU A 13 8.52 3.90 7.71
C LEU A 13 8.02 4.56 9.01
N SER A 14 6.73 4.43 9.32
CA SER A 14 6.13 4.99 10.53
C SER A 14 6.82 4.52 11.81
N PHE A 15 7.17 3.24 11.91
CA PHE A 15 7.89 2.70 13.07
C PHE A 15 9.33 3.21 13.16
N ALA A 16 9.98 3.45 12.02
CA ALA A 16 11.31 4.06 12.02
C ALA A 16 11.25 5.51 12.50
N GLU A 17 10.29 6.29 12.02
CA GLU A 17 10.06 7.68 12.41
C GLU A 17 9.71 7.81 13.91
N ASP A 18 8.76 7.01 14.40
CA ASP A 18 8.38 6.99 15.82
C ASP A 18 9.54 6.59 16.74
N ALA A 19 10.42 5.73 16.25
CA ALA A 19 11.62 5.35 16.98
C ALA A 19 12.76 6.38 16.89
N GLY A 20 12.63 7.42 16.08
CA GLY A 20 13.67 8.42 15.81
C GLY A 20 14.87 7.84 15.05
N LEU A 21 14.63 6.86 14.18
CA LEU A 21 15.67 6.21 13.37
C LEU A 21 15.76 6.87 11.99
N SER A 22 16.95 6.90 11.41
CA SER A 22 17.17 7.37 10.05
C SER A 22 16.85 6.26 9.05
N SER A 23 16.19 6.62 7.97
CA SER A 23 15.95 5.73 6.83
C SER A 23 17.00 5.94 5.75
N ALA A 24 17.40 4.88 5.06
CA ALA A 24 18.35 4.98 3.97
C ALA A 24 17.67 5.51 2.70
N ALA A 25 18.29 6.47 2.04
CA ALA A 25 17.95 6.80 0.67
C ALA A 25 18.49 5.71 -0.26
N ILE A 26 17.67 5.33 -1.25
CA ILE A 26 18.04 4.25 -2.20
C ILE A 26 18.24 4.86 -3.59
N ASP A 27 19.38 4.57 -4.18
CA ASP A 27 19.66 4.89 -5.57
C ASP A 27 19.40 3.66 -6.45
N ASN A 28 18.40 3.74 -7.29
CA ASN A 28 18.06 2.72 -8.29
C ASN A 28 18.48 3.12 -9.72
N GLY A 29 19.44 4.04 -9.82
CA GLY A 29 19.93 4.60 -11.10
C GLY A 29 19.36 5.98 -11.43
N ASN A 30 18.52 6.55 -10.57
CA ASN A 30 17.94 7.89 -10.73
C ASN A 30 18.44 8.89 -9.66
N GLY A 31 19.49 8.53 -8.93
CA GLY A 31 19.99 9.26 -7.78
C GLY A 31 19.33 8.77 -6.46
N PRO A 32 19.86 9.19 -5.30
CA PRO A 32 19.34 8.78 -4.01
C PRO A 32 17.94 9.33 -3.77
N ILE A 33 16.99 8.42 -3.50
CA ILE A 33 15.58 8.73 -3.24
C ILE A 33 15.29 8.42 -1.76
N GLU A 34 14.80 9.40 -1.04
CA GLU A 34 14.43 9.24 0.38
C GLU A 34 13.13 8.46 0.55
N ALA A 35 13.03 7.70 1.66
CA ALA A 35 11.82 7.01 2.06
C ALA A 35 10.82 8.00 2.66
N THR A 36 9.85 8.43 1.86
CA THR A 36 8.73 9.28 2.30
C THR A 36 7.42 8.74 1.75
N SER A 37 6.29 9.15 2.33
CA SER A 37 4.97 8.79 1.79
C SER A 37 4.80 9.26 0.34
N ASP A 38 5.32 10.44 0.00
CA ASP A 38 5.19 11.00 -1.35
C ASP A 38 6.03 10.21 -2.36
N THR A 39 7.28 9.87 -2.04
CA THR A 39 8.14 9.08 -2.92
C THR A 39 7.66 7.64 -3.06
N ALA A 40 7.08 7.05 -2.01
CA ALA A 40 6.42 5.74 -2.08
C ALA A 40 5.15 5.78 -2.95
N ALA A 41 4.36 6.86 -2.87
CA ALA A 41 3.17 7.05 -3.72
C ALA A 41 3.51 7.09 -5.21
N ILE A 42 4.64 7.71 -5.59
CA ILE A 42 5.13 7.71 -6.98
C ILE A 42 5.35 6.27 -7.47
N THR A 43 5.96 5.42 -6.65
CA THR A 43 6.20 4.02 -6.99
C THR A 43 4.89 3.24 -7.15
N ILE A 44 3.96 3.40 -6.22
CA ILE A 44 2.65 2.72 -6.29
C ILE A 44 1.82 3.22 -7.48
N SER A 45 1.84 4.52 -7.79
CA SER A 45 1.10 5.06 -8.93
C SER A 45 1.64 4.60 -10.29
N SER A 46 2.91 4.20 -10.37
CA SER A 46 3.52 3.61 -11.55
C SER A 46 3.29 2.10 -11.71
N ALA A 47 2.73 1.45 -10.70
CA ALA A 47 2.47 0.02 -10.72
C ALA A 47 1.39 -0.36 -11.74
N THR A 48 1.54 -1.53 -12.33
CA THR A 48 0.55 -2.09 -13.26
C THR A 48 -0.20 -3.25 -12.64
N VAL A 49 -1.52 -3.30 -12.83
CA VAL A 49 -2.33 -4.46 -12.42
C VAL A 49 -2.11 -5.59 -13.41
N LYS A 50 -1.68 -6.75 -12.93
CA LYS A 50 -1.42 -7.97 -13.74
C LYS A 50 -2.52 -9.01 -13.66
N GLY A 51 -3.47 -8.87 -12.76
CA GLY A 51 -4.59 -9.80 -12.62
C GLY A 51 -5.68 -9.62 -13.65
N THR A 52 -6.67 -10.49 -13.58
CA THR A 52 -7.88 -10.44 -14.42
C THR A 52 -9.11 -10.24 -13.53
N GLY A 53 -10.12 -9.53 -14.06
CA GLY A 53 -11.33 -9.22 -13.30
C GLY A 53 -11.02 -8.42 -12.04
N ASN A 54 -11.51 -8.90 -10.90
CA ASN A 54 -11.33 -8.26 -9.59
C ASN A 54 -10.09 -8.74 -8.82
N ASN A 55 -9.26 -9.59 -9.43
CA ASN A 55 -7.95 -9.94 -8.88
C ASN A 55 -6.93 -8.88 -9.29
N LEU A 56 -6.40 -8.11 -8.33
CA LEU A 56 -5.63 -6.89 -8.55
C LEU A 56 -4.16 -6.98 -8.07
N PRO A 57 -3.38 -8.04 -8.38
CA PRO A 57 -1.97 -8.05 -8.04
C PRO A 57 -1.24 -6.95 -8.81
N LEU A 58 -0.36 -6.25 -8.12
CA LEU A 58 0.44 -5.18 -8.69
C LEU A 58 1.82 -5.69 -9.11
N ASP A 59 2.23 -5.27 -10.29
CA ASP A 59 3.60 -5.39 -10.77
C ASP A 59 4.27 -4.01 -10.65
N ILE A 60 5.35 -3.96 -9.89
CA ILE A 60 6.08 -2.73 -9.59
C ILE A 60 7.47 -2.82 -10.21
N ASP A 61 7.75 -2.01 -11.21
CA ASP A 61 9.10 -1.87 -11.75
C ASP A 61 9.97 -1.03 -10.79
N ARG A 62 10.63 -1.72 -9.88
CA ARG A 62 11.47 -1.10 -8.84
C ARG A 62 12.75 -0.48 -9.39
N ALA A 63 13.18 -0.90 -10.57
CA ALA A 63 14.37 -0.37 -11.22
C ALA A 63 14.07 0.92 -12.01
N ALA A 64 12.89 1.01 -12.62
CA ALA A 64 12.52 2.17 -13.45
C ALA A 64 11.77 3.26 -12.68
N THR A 65 11.27 2.98 -11.46
CA THR A 65 10.52 3.98 -10.69
C THR A 65 11.39 5.18 -10.32
N LYS A 66 10.78 6.37 -10.39
CA LYS A 66 11.35 7.61 -9.85
C LYS A 66 10.98 7.84 -8.38
N GLY A 67 10.21 6.96 -7.80
CA GLY A 67 9.84 6.94 -6.39
C GLY A 67 10.74 6.01 -5.59
N TYR A 68 10.50 5.95 -4.27
CA TYR A 68 11.24 5.04 -3.37
C TYR A 68 10.96 3.58 -3.76
N PRO A 69 12.00 2.80 -4.11
CA PRO A 69 11.76 1.50 -4.75
C PRO A 69 11.37 0.38 -3.78
N ILE A 70 11.69 0.52 -2.49
CA ILE A 70 11.40 -0.51 -1.47
C ILE A 70 10.04 -0.20 -0.83
N VAL A 71 8.98 -0.61 -1.51
CA VAL A 71 7.61 -0.49 -1.03
C VAL A 71 6.96 -1.86 -0.86
N LEU A 72 6.08 -1.99 0.11
CA LEU A 72 5.23 -3.16 0.33
C LEU A 72 3.78 -2.75 0.10
N VAL A 73 3.02 -3.59 -0.58
CA VAL A 73 1.59 -3.41 -0.77
C VAL A 73 0.85 -4.38 0.14
N THR A 74 -0.07 -3.87 0.92
CA THR A 74 -1.01 -4.69 1.70
C THR A 74 -2.19 -5.07 0.82
N TYR A 75 -2.51 -6.37 0.78
CA TYR A 75 -3.65 -6.92 0.04
C TYR A 75 -4.70 -7.44 1.00
N GLU A 76 -5.93 -7.05 0.75
CA GLU A 76 -7.09 -7.70 1.34
C GLU A 76 -7.57 -8.82 0.40
N ILE A 77 -7.69 -10.03 0.93
CA ILE A 77 -8.06 -11.22 0.15
C ILE A 77 -9.39 -11.75 0.67
N THR A 78 -10.38 -11.79 -0.21
CA THR A 78 -11.71 -12.31 0.11
C THR A 78 -12.32 -13.04 -1.09
N CYS A 79 -13.35 -13.85 -0.86
CA CYS A 79 -14.13 -14.45 -1.91
C CYS A 79 -15.10 -13.43 -2.49
N GLU A 80 -15.14 -13.31 -3.83
CA GLU A 80 -16.13 -12.46 -4.51
C GLU A 80 -17.56 -13.04 -4.38
N LYS A 81 -17.68 -14.36 -4.35
CA LYS A 81 -18.95 -15.08 -4.24
C LYS A 81 -18.91 -16.13 -3.13
N GLY A 82 -20.07 -16.44 -2.60
CA GLY A 82 -20.24 -17.51 -1.61
C GLY A 82 -20.24 -17.04 -0.15
N LEU A 83 -19.97 -15.77 0.11
CA LEU A 83 -20.25 -15.17 1.41
C LEU A 83 -21.74 -14.93 1.57
N SER A 84 -22.27 -15.05 2.78
CA SER A 84 -23.69 -14.82 3.06
C SER A 84 -23.92 -14.31 4.49
N GLY A 85 -25.09 -13.71 4.73
CA GLY A 85 -25.47 -13.22 6.06
C GLY A 85 -24.46 -12.25 6.65
N THR A 86 -24.18 -12.39 7.93
CA THR A 86 -23.27 -11.49 8.68
C THR A 86 -21.86 -11.44 8.10
N ASP A 87 -21.33 -12.56 7.60
CA ASP A 87 -19.97 -12.58 7.04
C ASP A 87 -19.88 -11.71 5.76
N LEU A 88 -20.90 -11.75 4.91
CA LEU A 88 -20.99 -10.88 3.75
C LEU A 88 -21.07 -9.41 4.18
N ASP A 89 -21.98 -9.09 5.10
CA ASP A 89 -22.24 -7.72 5.51
C ASP A 89 -21.01 -7.08 6.17
N VAL A 90 -20.34 -7.79 7.08
CA VAL A 90 -19.14 -7.31 7.77
C VAL A 90 -17.98 -7.15 6.79
N THR A 91 -17.71 -8.15 5.96
CA THR A 91 -16.62 -8.09 4.97
C THR A 91 -16.81 -6.92 4.02
N LYS A 92 -18.01 -6.80 3.45
CA LYS A 92 -18.33 -5.74 2.50
C LYS A 92 -18.28 -4.35 3.13
N SER A 93 -18.79 -4.20 4.35
CA SER A 93 -18.75 -2.93 5.08
C SER A 93 -17.31 -2.51 5.39
N PHE A 94 -16.48 -3.42 5.88
CA PHE A 94 -15.07 -3.17 6.18
C PHE A 94 -14.31 -2.74 4.93
N LEU A 95 -14.40 -3.51 3.84
CA LEU A 95 -13.67 -3.22 2.61
C LEU A 95 -14.20 -1.96 1.90
N THR A 96 -15.51 -1.67 2.00
CA THR A 96 -16.07 -0.42 1.50
C THR A 96 -15.51 0.77 2.28
N TYR A 97 -15.42 0.66 3.61
CA TYR A 97 -14.85 1.73 4.42
C TYR A 97 -13.37 1.93 4.12
N THR A 98 -12.57 0.87 4.07
CA THR A 98 -11.13 0.99 3.78
C THR A 98 -10.87 1.59 2.40
N ALA A 99 -11.70 1.32 1.40
CA ALA A 99 -11.62 1.90 0.06
C ALA A 99 -12.33 3.28 -0.07
N SER A 100 -12.89 3.82 1.01
CA SER A 100 -13.49 5.15 1.03
C SER A 100 -12.45 6.26 1.23
N ALA A 101 -12.83 7.52 0.96
CA ALA A 101 -11.99 8.68 1.23
C ALA A 101 -11.61 8.79 2.72
N ASP A 102 -12.55 8.52 3.61
CA ASP A 102 -12.32 8.56 5.05
C ASP A 102 -11.38 7.44 5.51
N GLY A 103 -11.58 6.21 5.01
CA GLY A 103 -10.70 5.08 5.28
C GLY A 103 -9.27 5.34 4.81
N GLN A 104 -9.10 5.87 3.60
CA GLN A 104 -7.78 6.24 3.06
C GLN A 104 -7.13 7.37 3.86
N ALA A 105 -7.90 8.32 4.40
CA ALA A 105 -7.38 9.36 5.29
C ALA A 105 -6.90 8.80 6.63
N VAL A 106 -7.61 7.81 7.20
CA VAL A 106 -7.18 7.10 8.42
C VAL A 106 -5.88 6.33 8.17
N LEU A 107 -5.74 5.65 7.02
CA LEU A 107 -4.50 4.96 6.64
C LEU A 107 -3.32 5.93 6.57
N LYS A 108 -3.51 7.08 5.92
CA LYS A 108 -2.49 8.13 5.84
C LYS A 108 -2.06 8.62 7.23
N ALA A 109 -3.01 8.84 8.13
CA ALA A 109 -2.73 9.28 9.50
C ALA A 109 -1.93 8.26 10.32
N ASN A 110 -1.95 6.98 9.91
CA ASN A 110 -1.21 5.89 10.53
C ASN A 110 0.06 5.48 9.74
N GLY A 111 0.57 6.35 8.87
CA GLY A 111 1.84 6.14 8.17
C GLY A 111 1.78 5.26 6.92
N TYR A 112 0.58 4.89 6.46
CA TYR A 112 0.41 4.18 5.20
C TYR A 112 0.26 5.16 4.03
N VAL A 113 0.62 4.70 2.84
CA VAL A 113 0.41 5.45 1.60
C VAL A 113 -0.97 5.14 1.05
N PRO A 114 -1.89 6.13 0.95
CA PRO A 114 -3.19 5.92 0.36
C PRO A 114 -3.10 5.55 -1.12
N ILE A 115 -3.95 4.64 -1.55
CA ILE A 115 -4.14 4.41 -3.00
C ILE A 115 -5.04 5.49 -3.58
N SER A 116 -4.86 5.80 -4.86
CA SER A 116 -5.61 6.86 -5.55
C SER A 116 -5.81 6.55 -7.03
N GLY A 117 -6.55 7.41 -7.73
CA GLY A 117 -6.74 7.33 -9.18
C GLY A 117 -7.38 6.02 -9.63
N ASP A 118 -6.91 5.50 -10.75
CA ASP A 118 -7.46 4.29 -11.38
C ASP A 118 -7.36 3.05 -10.50
N LEU A 119 -6.30 2.94 -9.68
CA LEU A 119 -6.15 1.82 -8.76
C LEU A 119 -7.27 1.82 -7.71
N LEU A 120 -7.55 2.97 -7.09
CA LEU A 120 -8.64 3.09 -6.12
C LEU A 120 -9.99 2.75 -6.76
N THR A 121 -10.25 3.23 -7.97
CA THR A 121 -11.47 2.92 -8.72
C THR A 121 -11.63 1.42 -8.95
N LYS A 122 -10.55 0.73 -9.34
CA LYS A 122 -10.55 -0.73 -9.51
C LYS A 122 -10.83 -1.46 -8.20
N VAL A 123 -10.22 -1.03 -7.09
CA VAL A 123 -10.47 -1.61 -5.76
C VAL A 123 -11.93 -1.42 -5.37
N GLN A 124 -12.50 -0.22 -5.54
CA GLN A 124 -13.92 0.04 -5.24
C GLN A 124 -14.85 -0.83 -6.09
N THR A 125 -14.52 -1.03 -7.38
CA THR A 125 -15.27 -1.92 -8.27
C THR A 125 -15.21 -3.37 -7.78
N ALA A 126 -14.03 -3.85 -7.38
CA ALA A 126 -13.85 -5.20 -6.84
C ALA A 126 -14.66 -5.40 -5.56
N VAL A 127 -14.65 -4.43 -4.65
CA VAL A 127 -15.45 -4.46 -3.41
C VAL A 127 -16.94 -4.49 -3.71
N ALA A 128 -17.41 -3.69 -4.68
CA ALA A 128 -18.81 -3.67 -5.07
C ALA A 128 -19.31 -5.02 -5.62
N ALA A 129 -18.41 -5.81 -6.23
CA ALA A 129 -18.72 -7.11 -6.82
C ALA A 129 -18.89 -8.24 -5.79
N ILE A 130 -18.52 -8.02 -4.53
CA ILE A 130 -18.68 -9.00 -3.44
C ILE A 130 -20.18 -9.19 -3.16
N GLY A 131 -20.66 -10.47 -3.20
CA GLY A 131 -22.07 -10.80 -2.92
C GLY A 131 -22.62 -12.00 -3.64
#